data_52e6c569326cd779040fad7d50789c5c
#
_entry.id   52e6c569326cd779040fad7d50789c5c
#
_cell.length_a   1.000
_cell.length_b   1.000
_cell.length_c   1.000
_cell.angle_alpha   90.00
_cell.angle_beta   90.00
_cell.angle_gamma   90.00
#
_symmetry.space_group_name_H-M   'P 1'
#
loop_
_entity.id
_entity.type
_entity.pdbx_description
1 polymer ?
#
loop_
_entity_poly.entity_id
_entity_poly.type
_entity_poly.pdbx_seq_one_letter_code
_entity_poly.pdbx_strand_id
1 'polypeptide(L)'
;MREGGPRLLSSRMTSPCVSVAIHASLFPDAVHARLRASFQTRRIHGAFHYDTARRARRWMEAHAAHSPAVTAQDSRSIYDQAARESVVGLAAGPWGCIGLGCGSGHKEARVVAALVVRASSVTYLPLDVSVPLVLISREEALAQSPGLTVHPIAADLTDVDDLSAAIDPLLPSGARRFLTLFGMLPNFEPEFIFERMASWLRPGDRILFSANLAPGPDLETGVRSVLPQYNNPETKAWLRTLLEDHGVPAEAGSVEFHV
;
A
#
# COMPACT_ATOMS: atom_id res chain seq x y z
N MET A 1 24.84 20.23 -28.01
CA MET A 1 23.62 19.68 -27.38
C MET A 1 23.94 18.26 -26.96
N ARG A 2 24.07 17.97 -25.67
CA ARG A 2 24.31 16.62 -25.16
C ARG A 2 23.03 16.20 -24.43
N GLU A 3 22.39 15.18 -24.96
CA GLU A 3 21.19 14.57 -24.40
C GLU A 3 21.53 13.93 -23.05
N GLY A 4 20.84 14.36 -21.99
CA GLY A 4 20.90 13.75 -20.68
C GLY A 4 20.00 12.50 -20.66
N GLY A 5 20.61 11.32 -20.80
CA GLY A 5 19.94 10.06 -20.54
C GLY A 5 19.51 9.93 -19.07
N PRO A 6 18.49 9.12 -18.76
CA PRO A 6 18.01 8.96 -17.40
C PRO A 6 19.14 8.45 -16.49
N ARG A 7 19.42 9.20 -15.43
CA ARG A 7 20.33 8.77 -14.36
C ARG A 7 19.72 7.56 -13.67
N LEU A 8 20.28 6.40 -13.94
CA LEU A 8 20.09 5.24 -13.08
C LEU A 8 20.58 5.63 -11.67
N LEU A 9 19.67 5.61 -10.72
CA LEU A 9 19.98 5.83 -9.31
C LEU A 9 20.95 4.74 -8.85
N SER A 10 22.24 5.05 -8.79
CA SER A 10 23.20 4.23 -8.07
C SER A 10 22.95 4.42 -6.57
N SER A 11 21.96 3.72 -6.04
CA SER A 11 21.75 3.63 -4.60
C SER A 11 22.88 2.82 -4.01
N ARG A 12 23.60 3.38 -3.06
CA ARG A 12 24.47 2.63 -2.15
C ARG A 12 23.57 1.69 -1.37
N MET A 13 23.50 0.43 -1.80
CA MET A 13 22.89 -0.63 -1.00
C MET A 13 23.68 -0.75 0.29
N THR A 14 23.10 -0.35 1.41
CA THR A 14 23.74 -0.39 2.73
C THR A 14 23.88 -1.83 3.26
N SER A 15 23.16 -2.78 2.69
CA SER A 15 23.30 -4.22 2.93
C SER A 15 22.86 -5.01 1.72
N PRO A 16 23.57 -6.07 1.31
CA PRO A 16 23.19 -6.96 0.21
C PRO A 16 21.96 -7.82 0.55
N CYS A 17 21.55 -7.89 1.82
CA CYS A 17 20.41 -8.69 2.29
C CYS A 17 19.42 -7.83 3.07
N VAL A 18 18.13 -8.09 2.84
CA VAL A 18 17.01 -7.51 3.56
C VAL A 18 16.15 -8.62 4.12
N SER A 19 15.83 -8.55 5.43
CA SER A 19 14.86 -9.47 6.04
C SER A 19 13.46 -8.94 5.83
N VAL A 20 12.53 -9.81 5.42
CA VAL A 20 11.10 -9.54 5.32
C VAL A 20 10.38 -10.50 6.25
N ALA A 21 9.57 -10.00 7.17
CA ALA A 21 8.70 -10.83 7.98
C ALA A 21 7.51 -11.31 7.13
N ILE A 22 7.24 -12.61 7.14
CA ILE A 22 6.11 -13.18 6.41
C ILE A 22 5.06 -13.65 7.41
N HIS A 23 3.88 -13.06 7.34
CA HIS A 23 2.74 -13.45 8.18
C HIS A 23 2.12 -14.77 7.71
N ALA A 24 1.51 -15.52 8.63
CA ALA A 24 0.89 -16.82 8.35
C ALA A 24 -0.20 -16.75 7.27
N SER A 25 -0.84 -15.59 7.09
CA SER A 25 -1.78 -15.36 5.99
C SER A 25 -1.18 -15.62 4.59
N LEU A 26 0.14 -15.59 4.45
CA LEU A 26 0.84 -15.84 3.17
C LEU A 26 1.53 -17.20 3.13
N PHE A 27 1.29 -18.07 4.10
CA PHE A 27 1.82 -19.44 4.02
C PHE A 27 1.09 -20.23 2.93
N PRO A 28 1.77 -21.21 2.33
CA PRO A 28 1.26 -21.94 1.16
C PRO A 28 -0.17 -22.44 1.28
N ASP A 29 -0.54 -23.02 2.44
CA ASP A 29 -1.88 -23.57 2.66
C ASP A 29 -2.96 -22.48 2.65
N ALA A 30 -2.71 -21.33 3.29
CA ALA A 30 -3.61 -20.19 3.29
C ALA A 30 -3.79 -19.61 1.88
N VAL A 31 -2.68 -19.45 1.14
CA VAL A 31 -2.70 -18.99 -0.26
C VAL A 31 -3.47 -19.96 -1.15
N HIS A 32 -3.22 -21.27 -1.05
CA HIS A 32 -3.91 -22.28 -1.82
C HIS A 32 -5.41 -22.34 -1.49
N ALA A 33 -5.81 -22.19 -0.23
CA ALA A 33 -7.21 -22.13 0.17
C ALA A 33 -7.94 -20.94 -0.49
N ARG A 34 -7.34 -19.73 -0.43
CA ARG A 34 -7.91 -18.53 -1.08
C ARG A 34 -7.96 -18.64 -2.60
N LEU A 35 -6.92 -19.19 -3.22
CA LEU A 35 -6.91 -19.39 -4.68
C LEU A 35 -8.04 -20.35 -5.10
N ARG A 36 -8.19 -21.47 -4.38
CA ARG A 36 -9.28 -22.43 -4.63
C ARG A 36 -10.66 -21.77 -4.46
N ALA A 37 -10.86 -21.01 -3.38
CA ALA A 37 -12.09 -20.28 -3.15
C ALA A 37 -12.37 -19.26 -4.27
N SER A 38 -11.34 -18.55 -4.75
CA SER A 38 -11.46 -17.60 -5.86
C SER A 38 -11.99 -18.28 -7.14
N PHE A 39 -11.47 -19.44 -7.50
CA PHE A 39 -11.95 -20.18 -8.68
C PHE A 39 -13.35 -20.76 -8.46
N GLN A 40 -13.66 -21.29 -7.28
CA GLN A 40 -14.98 -21.85 -6.96
C GLN A 40 -16.07 -20.79 -6.97
N THR A 41 -15.82 -19.63 -6.40
CA THR A 41 -16.78 -18.53 -6.31
C THR A 41 -16.78 -17.63 -7.54
N ARG A 42 -15.81 -17.78 -8.43
CA ARG A 42 -15.53 -16.86 -9.57
C ARG A 42 -15.31 -15.41 -9.13
N ARG A 43 -14.83 -15.23 -7.89
CA ARG A 43 -14.46 -13.94 -7.32
C ARG A 43 -12.99 -14.00 -6.92
N ILE A 44 -12.14 -13.31 -7.67
CA ILE A 44 -10.71 -13.27 -7.40
C ILE A 44 -10.47 -12.49 -6.11
N HIS A 45 -9.78 -13.13 -5.16
CA HIS A 45 -9.35 -12.47 -3.94
C HIS A 45 -8.35 -11.35 -4.26
N GLY A 46 -8.53 -10.15 -3.66
CA GLY A 46 -7.75 -8.95 -3.98
C GLY A 46 -6.23 -9.13 -3.89
N ALA A 47 -5.75 -9.93 -2.95
CA ALA A 47 -4.33 -10.23 -2.79
C ALA A 47 -3.65 -10.72 -4.09
N PHE A 48 -4.36 -11.51 -4.91
CA PHE A 48 -3.82 -12.08 -6.14
C PHE A 48 -3.57 -11.09 -7.27
N HIS A 49 -3.94 -9.85 -7.10
CA HIS A 49 -3.58 -8.80 -8.05
C HIS A 49 -2.19 -8.20 -7.80
N TYR A 50 -1.52 -8.54 -6.66
CA TYR A 50 -0.28 -7.89 -6.21
C TYR A 50 0.84 -8.84 -5.81
N ASP A 51 0.54 -10.10 -5.51
CA ASP A 51 1.38 -11.06 -4.78
C ASP A 51 2.65 -11.51 -5.52
N THR A 52 2.74 -11.32 -6.83
CA THR A 52 3.93 -11.63 -7.61
C THR A 52 4.63 -10.38 -8.14
N ALA A 53 5.93 -10.49 -8.48
CA ALA A 53 6.70 -9.38 -9.05
C ALA A 53 6.08 -8.86 -10.36
N ARG A 54 5.53 -9.75 -11.20
CA ARG A 54 4.86 -9.38 -12.45
C ARG A 54 3.59 -8.57 -12.18
N ARG A 55 2.75 -9.02 -11.25
CA ARG A 55 1.48 -8.36 -10.89
C ARG A 55 1.73 -7.04 -10.19
N ALA A 56 2.65 -7.00 -9.24
CA ALA A 56 3.06 -5.77 -8.58
C ALA A 56 3.56 -4.72 -9.59
N ARG A 57 4.39 -5.12 -10.56
CA ARG A 57 4.87 -4.24 -11.62
C ARG A 57 3.73 -3.70 -12.48
N ARG A 58 2.80 -4.55 -12.92
CA ARG A 58 1.63 -4.13 -13.70
C ARG A 58 0.74 -3.15 -12.93
N TRP A 59 0.55 -3.39 -11.64
CA TRP A 59 -0.16 -2.45 -10.78
C TRP A 59 0.58 -1.11 -10.70
N MET A 60 1.89 -1.13 -10.52
CA MET A 60 2.68 0.11 -10.46
C MET A 60 2.61 0.91 -11.77
N GLU A 61 2.63 0.24 -12.93
CA GLU A 61 2.45 0.86 -14.24
C GLU A 61 1.09 1.57 -14.32
N ALA A 62 0.01 0.88 -13.97
CA ALA A 62 -1.35 1.46 -13.95
C ALA A 62 -1.47 2.60 -12.92
N HIS A 63 -0.94 2.42 -11.71
CA HIS A 63 -0.96 3.43 -10.66
C HIS A 63 -0.17 4.68 -11.05
N ALA A 64 1.01 4.53 -11.64
CA ALA A 64 1.83 5.66 -12.09
C ALA A 64 1.15 6.46 -13.21
N ALA A 65 0.42 5.79 -14.12
CA ALA A 65 -0.24 6.43 -15.24
C ALA A 65 -1.57 7.11 -14.87
N HIS A 66 -2.33 6.56 -13.93
CA HIS A 66 -3.73 6.93 -13.72
C HIS A 66 -4.09 7.38 -12.31
N SER A 67 -3.25 7.13 -11.29
CA SER A 67 -3.58 7.54 -9.92
C SER A 67 -3.45 9.05 -9.73
N PRO A 68 -4.51 9.76 -9.26
CA PRO A 68 -4.43 11.18 -8.97
C PRO A 68 -3.34 11.55 -7.96
N ALA A 69 -3.04 10.65 -7.02
CA ALA A 69 -1.95 10.86 -6.05
C ALA A 69 -0.56 11.00 -6.71
N VAL A 70 -0.40 10.50 -7.94
CA VAL A 70 0.83 10.60 -8.73
C VAL A 70 0.71 11.66 -9.82
N THR A 71 -0.41 11.70 -10.53
CA THR A 71 -0.58 12.50 -11.74
C THR A 71 -1.08 13.92 -11.48
N ALA A 72 -1.85 14.15 -10.39
CA ALA A 72 -2.47 15.43 -10.08
C ALA A 72 -1.69 16.21 -9.00
N GLN A 73 -1.30 17.45 -9.30
CA GLN A 73 -0.55 18.31 -8.38
C GLN A 73 -1.33 18.60 -7.09
N ASP A 74 -2.64 18.87 -7.22
CA ASP A 74 -3.50 19.16 -6.06
C ASP A 74 -3.58 17.98 -5.12
N SER A 75 -3.73 16.75 -5.64
CA SER A 75 -3.74 15.55 -4.83
C SER A 75 -2.41 15.35 -4.09
N ARG A 76 -1.27 15.58 -4.77
CA ARG A 76 0.05 15.52 -4.12
C ARG A 76 0.16 16.53 -2.98
N SER A 77 -0.29 17.76 -3.21
CA SER A 77 -0.27 18.83 -2.20
C SER A 77 -1.12 18.49 -0.98
N ILE A 78 -2.28 17.84 -1.17
CA ILE A 78 -3.14 17.35 -0.09
C ILE A 78 -2.41 16.31 0.76
N TYR A 79 -1.73 15.34 0.14
CA TYR A 79 -0.94 14.33 0.89
C TYR A 79 0.24 14.97 1.63
N ASP A 80 0.92 15.95 1.04
CA ASP A 80 2.00 16.68 1.69
C ASP A 80 1.51 17.50 2.90
N GLN A 81 0.36 18.15 2.77
CA GLN A 81 -0.27 18.89 3.85
C GLN A 81 -0.73 17.94 4.97
N ALA A 82 -1.47 16.89 4.62
CA ALA A 82 -1.98 15.91 5.58
C ALA A 82 -0.83 15.26 6.38
N ALA A 83 0.28 14.90 5.72
CA ALA A 83 1.46 14.36 6.40
C ALA A 83 2.03 15.33 7.42
N ARG A 84 2.19 16.62 7.06
CA ARG A 84 2.71 17.65 7.98
C ARG A 84 1.77 17.93 9.15
N GLU A 85 0.48 18.02 8.90
CA GLU A 85 -0.53 18.35 9.92
C GLU A 85 -0.77 17.18 10.87
N SER A 86 -0.75 15.96 10.38
CA SER A 86 -1.01 14.75 11.18
C SER A 86 0.01 14.50 12.29
N VAL A 87 1.21 15.08 12.17
CA VAL A 87 2.28 14.96 13.17
C VAL A 87 2.32 16.15 14.14
N VAL A 88 1.45 17.14 14.00
CA VAL A 88 1.36 18.27 14.91
C VAL A 88 0.80 17.79 16.26
N GLY A 89 1.45 18.23 17.35
CA GLY A 89 1.04 17.87 18.71
C GLY A 89 1.30 16.41 19.10
N LEU A 90 2.06 15.66 18.32
CA LEU A 90 2.51 14.34 18.74
C LEU A 90 3.41 14.45 19.97
N ALA A 91 3.22 13.53 20.91
CA ALA A 91 4.06 13.45 22.07
C ALA A 91 5.49 13.06 21.69
N ALA A 92 6.47 13.61 22.41
CA ALA A 92 7.87 13.23 22.27
C ALA A 92 8.07 11.73 22.55
N GLY A 93 9.05 11.12 21.90
CA GLY A 93 9.42 9.72 22.10
C GLY A 93 9.58 8.96 20.79
N PRO A 94 9.80 7.63 20.87
CA PRO A 94 9.89 6.77 19.70
C PRO A 94 8.50 6.55 19.06
N TRP A 95 8.48 6.48 17.73
CA TRP A 95 7.28 6.20 16.95
C TRP A 95 7.52 5.07 15.95
N GLY A 96 6.55 4.17 15.84
CA GLY A 96 6.43 3.22 14.74
C GLY A 96 5.46 3.78 13.70
N CYS A 97 5.89 3.93 12.46
CA CYS A 97 5.00 4.21 11.33
C CYS A 97 4.64 2.89 10.65
N ILE A 98 3.38 2.53 10.60
CA ILE A 98 2.89 1.27 10.05
C ILE A 98 2.09 1.57 8.79
N GLY A 99 2.62 1.24 7.62
CA GLY A 99 1.95 1.42 6.33
C GLY A 99 1.08 0.22 5.99
N LEU A 100 -0.22 0.30 6.22
CA LEU A 100 -1.17 -0.77 5.94
C LEU A 100 -1.57 -0.73 4.46
N GLY A 101 -1.19 -1.75 3.69
CA GLY A 101 -1.33 -1.76 2.24
C GLY A 101 -0.47 -0.67 1.59
N CYS A 102 0.83 -0.66 1.95
CA CYS A 102 1.74 0.46 1.61
C CYS A 102 1.96 0.65 0.11
N GLY A 103 1.72 -0.37 -0.72
CA GLY A 103 1.96 -0.29 -2.15
C GLY A 103 3.39 0.17 -2.48
N SER A 104 3.53 1.23 -3.29
CA SER A 104 4.85 1.81 -3.62
C SER A 104 5.50 2.64 -2.50
N GLY A 105 4.78 2.94 -1.42
CA GLY A 105 5.32 3.70 -0.29
C GLY A 105 5.42 5.22 -0.47
N HIS A 106 5.06 5.76 -1.62
CA HIS A 106 5.21 7.20 -1.90
C HIS A 106 4.42 8.11 -0.93
N LYS A 107 3.26 7.65 -0.48
CA LYS A 107 2.42 8.40 0.47
C LYS A 107 2.94 8.24 1.90
N GLU A 108 3.31 7.03 2.25
CA GLU A 108 3.89 6.68 3.55
C GLU A 108 5.22 7.40 3.79
N ALA A 109 6.09 7.49 2.80
CA ALA A 109 7.39 8.15 2.91
C ALA A 109 7.26 9.63 3.32
N ARG A 110 6.18 10.33 2.91
CA ARG A 110 5.88 11.71 3.36
C ARG A 110 5.56 11.77 4.85
N VAL A 111 4.76 10.83 5.34
CA VAL A 111 4.42 10.73 6.77
C VAL A 111 5.67 10.37 7.59
N VAL A 112 6.45 9.40 7.12
CA VAL A 112 7.72 9.01 7.74
C VAL A 112 8.66 10.21 7.85
N ALA A 113 8.85 10.96 6.76
CA ALA A 113 9.69 12.15 6.76
C ALA A 113 9.19 13.22 7.75
N ALA A 114 7.87 13.42 7.84
CA ALA A 114 7.28 14.33 8.82
C ALA A 114 7.47 13.85 10.26
N LEU A 115 7.37 12.54 10.52
CA LEU A 115 7.62 11.94 11.83
C LEU A 115 9.10 12.08 12.26
N VAL A 116 10.04 11.83 11.34
CA VAL A 116 11.49 11.91 11.61
C VAL A 116 11.90 13.30 12.14
N VAL A 117 11.23 14.36 11.72
CA VAL A 117 11.48 15.73 12.21
C VAL A 117 10.99 15.94 13.65
N ARG A 118 10.03 15.15 14.12
CA ARG A 118 9.31 15.38 15.40
C ARG A 118 9.62 14.36 16.48
N ALA A 119 9.83 13.09 16.08
CA ALA A 119 10.07 11.99 16.99
C ALA A 119 11.54 11.88 17.42
N SER A 120 11.80 11.25 18.56
CA SER A 120 13.18 10.93 18.99
C SER A 120 13.81 9.84 18.12
N SER A 121 12.98 8.92 17.63
CA SER A 121 13.33 7.90 16.62
C SER A 121 12.08 7.45 15.89
N VAL A 122 12.25 6.99 14.66
CA VAL A 122 11.17 6.41 13.84
C VAL A 122 11.60 5.05 13.34
N THR A 123 10.70 4.08 13.48
CA THR A 123 10.79 2.77 12.82
C THR A 123 9.65 2.66 11.83
N TYR A 124 9.95 2.33 10.57
CA TYR A 124 8.93 2.15 9.54
C TYR A 124 8.67 0.66 9.27
N LEU A 125 7.41 0.29 9.27
CA LEU A 125 6.92 -1.05 8.98
C LEU A 125 5.99 -0.99 7.75
N PRO A 126 6.53 -1.06 6.52
CA PRO A 126 5.70 -1.24 5.34
C PRO A 126 5.06 -2.62 5.38
N LEU A 127 3.73 -2.68 5.36
CA LEU A 127 2.95 -3.91 5.36
C LEU A 127 2.09 -3.97 4.09
N ASP A 128 2.22 -5.04 3.34
CA ASP A 128 1.47 -5.29 2.11
C ASP A 128 1.42 -6.80 1.85
N VAL A 129 0.47 -7.25 1.05
CA VAL A 129 0.42 -8.66 0.60
C VAL A 129 1.58 -9.01 -0.33
N SER A 130 2.19 -8.02 -0.95
CA SER A 130 3.22 -8.14 -1.98
C SER A 130 4.63 -7.94 -1.41
N VAL A 131 5.44 -8.99 -1.37
CA VAL A 131 6.87 -8.88 -1.03
C VAL A 131 7.60 -7.84 -1.91
N PRO A 132 7.43 -7.80 -3.24
CA PRO A 132 7.99 -6.74 -4.06
C PRO A 132 7.59 -5.33 -3.61
N LEU A 133 6.33 -5.09 -3.26
CA LEU A 133 5.86 -3.77 -2.88
C LEU A 133 6.41 -3.32 -1.52
N VAL A 134 6.50 -4.19 -0.52
CA VAL A 134 7.11 -3.81 0.77
C VAL A 134 8.60 -3.48 0.62
N LEU A 135 9.31 -4.13 -0.29
CA LEU A 135 10.70 -3.80 -0.60
C LEU A 135 10.82 -2.46 -1.33
N ILE A 136 9.96 -2.17 -2.30
CA ILE A 136 9.91 -0.88 -2.99
C ILE A 136 9.58 0.24 -2.01
N SER A 137 8.59 0.04 -1.15
CA SER A 137 8.20 0.99 -0.11
C SER A 137 9.33 1.27 0.89
N ARG A 138 10.12 0.24 1.23
CA ARG A 138 11.34 0.40 2.02
C ARG A 138 12.34 1.33 1.34
N GLU A 139 12.66 1.08 0.06
CA GLU A 139 13.63 1.89 -0.68
C GLU A 139 13.16 3.34 -0.83
N GLU A 140 11.87 3.55 -1.08
CA GLU A 140 11.28 4.88 -1.16
C GLU A 140 11.42 5.65 0.16
N ALA A 141 11.14 5.00 1.29
CA ALA A 141 11.29 5.62 2.61
C ALA A 141 12.75 5.94 2.93
N LEU A 142 13.69 5.05 2.62
CA LEU A 142 15.12 5.27 2.82
C LEU A 142 15.71 6.35 1.91
N ALA A 143 15.17 6.52 0.70
CA ALA A 143 15.57 7.60 -0.19
C ALA A 143 15.23 8.98 0.37
N GLN A 144 14.07 9.10 1.04
CA GLN A 144 13.62 10.35 1.67
C GLN A 144 14.16 10.55 3.10
N SER A 145 14.44 9.46 3.82
CA SER A 145 14.92 9.48 5.21
C SER A 145 16.09 8.51 5.38
N PRO A 146 17.31 8.90 4.97
CA PRO A 146 18.49 8.05 5.11
C PRO A 146 18.78 7.71 6.59
N GLY A 147 19.08 6.44 6.85
CA GLY A 147 19.34 5.95 8.22
C GLY A 147 18.09 5.51 8.98
N LEU A 148 16.92 5.55 8.35
CA LEU A 148 15.69 5.04 8.93
C LEU A 148 15.78 3.53 9.21
N THR A 149 15.27 3.10 10.37
CA THR A 149 15.06 1.68 10.65
C THR A 149 13.78 1.23 9.94
N VAL A 150 13.89 0.19 9.09
CA VAL A 150 12.74 -0.32 8.33
C VAL A 150 12.65 -1.84 8.47
N HIS A 151 11.47 -2.33 8.82
CA HIS A 151 11.14 -3.76 8.90
C HIS A 151 9.98 -4.09 7.98
N PRO A 152 10.23 -4.54 6.74
CA PRO A 152 9.17 -4.93 5.81
C PRO A 152 8.40 -6.15 6.28
N ILE A 153 7.07 -6.11 6.15
CA ILE A 153 6.16 -7.19 6.53
C ILE A 153 5.27 -7.55 5.34
N ALA A 154 5.31 -8.80 4.94
CA ALA A 154 4.37 -9.31 3.96
C ALA A 154 3.19 -9.99 4.67
N ALA A 155 1.98 -9.45 4.49
CA ALA A 155 0.76 -9.95 5.14
C ALA A 155 -0.49 -9.56 4.35
N ASP A 156 -1.49 -10.41 4.36
CA ASP A 156 -2.82 -10.08 3.85
C ASP A 156 -3.67 -9.46 4.95
N LEU A 157 -4.00 -8.19 4.83
CA LEU A 157 -4.76 -7.43 5.83
C LEU A 157 -6.15 -8.02 6.12
N THR A 158 -6.71 -8.80 5.20
CA THR A 158 -8.00 -9.46 5.43
C THR A 158 -7.92 -10.57 6.46
N ASP A 159 -6.73 -11.17 6.64
CA ASP A 159 -6.48 -12.33 7.50
C ASP A 159 -5.54 -12.03 8.69
N VAL A 160 -5.22 -10.76 8.93
CA VAL A 160 -4.44 -10.35 10.10
C VAL A 160 -5.39 -10.06 11.27
N ASP A 161 -5.65 -11.05 12.10
CA ASP A 161 -6.53 -10.89 13.26
C ASP A 161 -5.88 -10.09 14.39
N ASP A 162 -4.60 -10.32 14.66
CA ASP A 162 -3.81 -9.58 15.67
C ASP A 162 -2.64 -8.85 15.00
N LEU A 163 -2.91 -7.64 14.54
CA LEU A 163 -1.87 -6.76 13.98
C LEU A 163 -0.77 -6.48 15.01
N SER A 164 -1.13 -6.36 16.29
CA SER A 164 -0.18 -6.05 17.35
C SER A 164 0.85 -7.15 17.52
N ALA A 165 0.44 -8.42 17.48
CA ALA A 165 1.38 -9.54 17.55
C ALA A 165 2.38 -9.54 16.39
N ALA A 166 1.97 -9.06 15.22
CA ALA A 166 2.83 -8.99 14.04
C ALA A 166 3.83 -7.81 14.09
N ILE A 167 3.44 -6.66 14.66
CA ILE A 167 4.24 -5.43 14.56
C ILE A 167 5.00 -5.07 15.84
N ASP A 168 4.44 -5.31 17.03
CA ASP A 168 5.04 -4.86 18.30
C ASP A 168 6.45 -5.40 18.54
N PRO A 169 6.78 -6.66 18.21
CA PRO A 169 8.14 -7.19 18.38
C PRO A 169 9.20 -6.46 17.55
N LEU A 170 8.78 -5.73 16.52
CA LEU A 170 9.64 -4.99 15.60
C LEU A 170 9.80 -3.51 16.00
N LEU A 171 9.04 -3.06 16.99
CA LEU A 171 9.07 -1.69 17.46
C LEU A 171 9.96 -1.52 18.71
N PRO A 172 10.62 -0.36 18.87
CA PRO A 172 11.31 -0.05 20.10
C PRO A 172 10.36 -0.05 21.30
N SER A 173 10.89 -0.43 22.47
CA SER A 173 10.11 -0.38 23.73
C SER A 173 9.52 1.01 23.96
N GLY A 174 8.24 1.07 24.29
CA GLY A 174 7.51 2.32 24.53
C GLY A 174 7.20 3.13 23.27
N ALA A 175 7.43 2.59 22.08
CA ALA A 175 7.05 3.26 20.83
C ALA A 175 5.53 3.40 20.72
N ARG A 176 5.08 4.60 20.36
CA ARG A 176 3.70 4.84 19.92
C ARG A 176 3.56 4.48 18.45
N ARG A 177 2.34 4.21 18.03
CA ARG A 177 2.08 3.75 16.66
C ARG A 177 1.34 4.83 15.87
N PHE A 178 1.82 5.05 14.66
CA PHE A 178 1.19 5.88 13.65
C PHE A 178 0.84 4.97 12.46
N LEU A 179 -0.42 4.66 12.28
CA LEU A 179 -0.91 3.79 11.22
C LEU A 179 -1.30 4.65 10.00
N THR A 180 -0.98 4.17 8.81
CA THR A 180 -1.48 4.76 7.55
C THR A 180 -2.26 3.72 6.77
N LEU A 181 -3.37 4.15 6.12
CA LEU A 181 -4.20 3.32 5.25
C LEU A 181 -4.64 4.15 4.04
N PHE A 182 -3.79 4.21 3.02
CA PHE A 182 -4.00 5.10 1.89
C PHE A 182 -4.58 4.43 0.65
N GLY A 183 -5.82 4.82 0.28
CA GLY A 183 -6.49 4.33 -0.91
C GLY A 183 -6.96 2.88 -0.83
N MET A 184 -6.95 2.30 0.36
CA MET A 184 -7.33 0.90 0.58
C MET A 184 -8.80 0.73 0.99
N LEU A 185 -9.42 1.77 1.56
CA LEU A 185 -10.81 1.67 2.07
C LEU A 185 -11.81 1.11 1.05
N PRO A 186 -11.79 1.50 -0.23
CA PRO A 186 -12.73 0.98 -1.21
C PRO A 186 -12.56 -0.50 -1.54
N ASN A 187 -11.47 -1.12 -1.10
CA ASN A 187 -11.21 -2.55 -1.35
C ASN A 187 -11.88 -3.47 -0.32
N PHE A 188 -12.53 -2.91 0.69
CA PHE A 188 -13.14 -3.65 1.80
C PHE A 188 -14.60 -3.27 1.97
N GLU A 189 -15.38 -4.19 2.50
CA GLU A 189 -16.71 -3.86 3.03
C GLU A 189 -16.56 -2.89 4.20
N PRO A 190 -17.36 -1.80 4.26
CA PRO A 190 -17.20 -0.74 5.27
C PRO A 190 -17.22 -1.26 6.71
N GLU A 191 -18.16 -2.11 7.06
CA GLU A 191 -18.31 -2.68 8.39
C GLU A 191 -17.05 -3.45 8.78
N PHE A 192 -16.53 -4.28 7.88
CA PHE A 192 -15.34 -5.07 8.09
C PHE A 192 -14.11 -4.19 8.37
N ILE A 193 -13.83 -3.21 7.52
CA ILE A 193 -12.60 -2.42 7.64
C ILE A 193 -12.65 -1.49 8.87
N PHE A 194 -13.79 -0.90 9.20
CA PHE A 194 -13.88 -0.04 10.37
C PHE A 194 -13.77 -0.81 11.69
N GLU A 195 -14.35 -2.01 11.78
CA GLU A 195 -14.16 -2.89 12.94
C GLU A 195 -12.69 -3.32 13.07
N ARG A 196 -12.04 -3.67 11.96
CA ARG A 196 -10.61 -4.01 11.96
C ARG A 196 -9.73 -2.83 12.38
N MET A 197 -9.96 -1.64 11.84
CA MET A 197 -9.23 -0.44 12.23
C MET A 197 -9.40 -0.15 13.72
N ALA A 198 -10.61 -0.29 14.26
CA ALA A 198 -10.86 -0.11 15.69
C ALA A 198 -10.12 -1.14 16.54
N SER A 199 -10.04 -2.41 16.10
CA SER A 199 -9.30 -3.47 16.81
C SER A 199 -7.78 -3.30 16.77
N TRP A 200 -7.25 -2.66 15.74
CA TRP A 200 -5.81 -2.42 15.59
C TRP A 200 -5.30 -1.25 16.42
N LEU A 201 -6.16 -0.32 16.80
CA LEU A 201 -5.78 0.90 17.50
C LEU A 201 -5.77 0.72 19.02
N ARG A 202 -4.80 1.35 19.66
CA ARG A 202 -4.66 1.44 21.12
C ARG A 202 -4.75 2.89 21.58
N PRO A 203 -5.05 3.15 22.86
CA PRO A 203 -4.99 4.51 23.39
C PRO A 203 -3.61 5.16 23.12
N GLY A 204 -3.64 6.34 22.50
CA GLY A 204 -2.42 7.08 22.14
C GLY A 204 -1.89 6.81 20.73
N ASP A 205 -2.39 5.81 20.01
CA ASP A 205 -2.10 5.61 18.59
C ASP A 205 -2.73 6.72 17.73
N ARG A 206 -2.19 6.87 16.53
CA ARG A 206 -2.74 7.74 15.48
C ARG A 206 -3.00 6.91 14.24
N ILE A 207 -4.02 7.28 13.49
CA ILE A 207 -4.27 6.75 12.16
C ILE A 207 -4.54 7.88 11.17
N LEU A 208 -3.92 7.78 10.01
CA LEU A 208 -4.19 8.64 8.86
C LEU A 208 -4.62 7.76 7.70
N PHE A 209 -5.79 7.99 7.18
CA PHE A 209 -6.31 7.23 6.04
C PHE A 209 -6.81 8.16 4.94
N SER A 210 -6.91 7.63 3.73
CA SER A 210 -7.48 8.35 2.59
C SER A 210 -8.39 7.45 1.76
N ALA A 211 -9.41 8.07 1.20
CA ALA A 211 -10.26 7.48 0.16
C ALA A 211 -10.52 8.52 -0.92
N ASN A 212 -10.55 8.10 -2.18
CA ASN A 212 -11.09 8.93 -3.24
C ASN A 212 -12.61 8.91 -3.14
N LEU A 213 -13.20 10.08 -3.01
CA LEU A 213 -14.65 10.22 -3.04
C LEU A 213 -15.12 10.44 -4.47
N ALA A 214 -16.26 9.88 -4.82
CA ALA A 214 -16.91 10.17 -6.09
C ALA A 214 -17.39 11.63 -6.07
N PRO A 215 -16.88 12.52 -6.95
CA PRO A 215 -17.27 13.92 -6.96
C PRO A 215 -18.64 14.11 -7.61
N GLY A 216 -19.35 15.16 -7.23
CA GLY A 216 -20.58 15.56 -7.91
C GLY A 216 -21.81 15.51 -7.03
N PRO A 217 -22.98 15.90 -7.56
CA PRO A 217 -24.22 16.01 -6.80
C PRO A 217 -24.87 14.65 -6.50
N ASP A 218 -24.51 13.63 -7.24
CA ASP A 218 -25.02 12.25 -7.09
C ASP A 218 -23.94 11.23 -7.38
N LEU A 219 -24.15 9.99 -6.91
CA LEU A 219 -23.20 8.91 -7.03
C LEU A 219 -22.90 8.54 -8.48
N GLU A 220 -23.91 8.50 -9.35
CA GLU A 220 -23.75 8.08 -10.74
C GLU A 220 -22.83 9.05 -11.49
N THR A 221 -23.07 10.35 -11.38
CA THR A 221 -22.22 11.40 -11.97
C THR A 221 -20.79 11.30 -11.42
N GLY A 222 -20.65 11.11 -10.11
CA GLY A 222 -19.35 10.97 -9.48
C GLY A 222 -18.59 9.76 -9.97
N VAL A 223 -19.22 8.59 -10.02
CA VAL A 223 -18.59 7.35 -10.52
C VAL A 223 -18.18 7.50 -11.99
N ARG A 224 -19.04 8.07 -12.84
CA ARG A 224 -18.69 8.33 -14.26
C ARG A 224 -17.46 9.21 -14.40
N SER A 225 -17.27 10.20 -13.54
CA SER A 225 -16.12 11.10 -13.59
C SER A 225 -14.80 10.42 -13.18
N VAL A 226 -14.83 9.43 -12.28
CA VAL A 226 -13.63 8.70 -11.84
C VAL A 226 -13.36 7.43 -12.64
N LEU A 227 -14.35 6.91 -13.38
CA LEU A 227 -14.24 5.67 -14.14
C LEU A 227 -13.03 5.63 -15.10
N PRO A 228 -12.62 6.70 -15.80
CA PRO A 228 -11.43 6.68 -16.65
C PRO A 228 -10.13 6.35 -15.92
N GLN A 229 -10.05 6.57 -14.60
CA GLN A 229 -8.88 6.20 -13.80
C GLN A 229 -8.71 4.68 -13.69
N TYR A 230 -9.80 3.92 -13.90
CA TYR A 230 -9.85 2.45 -13.80
C TYR A 230 -10.04 1.78 -15.17
N ASN A 231 -10.92 2.33 -16.00
CA ASN A 231 -11.26 1.76 -17.31
C ASN A 231 -10.24 2.21 -18.39
N ASN A 232 -9.03 1.71 -18.30
CA ASN A 232 -7.92 2.01 -19.19
C ASN A 232 -7.12 0.73 -19.50
N PRO A 233 -6.27 0.72 -20.53
CA PRO A 233 -5.52 -0.45 -20.95
C PRO A 233 -4.60 -1.02 -19.88
N GLU A 234 -3.91 -0.18 -19.12
CA GLU A 234 -2.95 -0.57 -18.09
C GLU A 234 -3.64 -1.29 -16.94
N THR A 235 -4.76 -0.74 -16.46
CA THR A 235 -5.56 -1.36 -15.40
C THR A 235 -6.15 -2.69 -15.87
N LYS A 236 -6.66 -2.76 -17.10
CA LYS A 236 -7.17 -4.02 -17.66
C LYS A 236 -6.07 -5.07 -17.82
N ALA A 237 -4.87 -4.67 -18.25
CA ALA A 237 -3.73 -5.56 -18.35
C ALA A 237 -3.30 -6.07 -16.96
N TRP A 238 -3.28 -5.20 -15.95
CA TRP A 238 -2.99 -5.61 -14.57
C TRP A 238 -4.01 -6.63 -14.05
N LEU A 239 -5.31 -6.36 -14.16
CA LEU A 239 -6.36 -7.25 -13.67
C LEU A 239 -6.36 -8.62 -14.35
N ARG A 240 -6.02 -8.70 -15.65
CA ARG A 240 -5.92 -9.97 -16.38
C ARG A 240 -4.69 -10.80 -16.03
N THR A 241 -3.66 -10.21 -15.45
CA THR A 241 -2.36 -10.87 -15.25
C THR A 241 -2.49 -12.17 -14.46
N LEU A 242 -3.40 -12.24 -13.47
CA LEU A 242 -3.65 -13.51 -12.75
C LEU A 242 -4.12 -14.62 -13.69
N LEU A 243 -5.07 -14.32 -14.54
CA LEU A 243 -5.64 -15.31 -15.47
C LEU A 243 -4.61 -15.75 -16.51
N GLU A 244 -3.84 -14.80 -17.02
CA GLU A 244 -2.72 -15.08 -17.94
C GLU A 244 -1.67 -15.98 -17.30
N ASP A 245 -1.31 -15.75 -16.02
CA ASP A 245 -0.37 -16.58 -15.27
C ASP A 245 -0.88 -18.01 -15.06
N HIS A 246 -2.19 -18.22 -15.17
CA HIS A 246 -2.84 -19.55 -15.11
C HIS A 246 -3.19 -20.10 -16.50
N GLY A 247 -2.60 -19.56 -17.56
CA GLY A 247 -2.75 -20.08 -18.92
C GLY A 247 -4.02 -19.68 -19.66
N VAL A 248 -4.79 -18.71 -19.14
CA VAL A 248 -5.93 -18.13 -19.86
C VAL A 248 -5.42 -17.12 -20.86
N PRO A 249 -5.61 -17.33 -22.18
CA PRO A 249 -5.10 -16.41 -23.19
C PRO A 249 -5.87 -15.08 -23.17
N ALA A 250 -5.19 -14.00 -23.59
CA ALA A 250 -5.75 -12.64 -23.52
C ALA A 250 -7.06 -12.47 -24.32
N GLU A 251 -7.23 -13.23 -25.38
CA GLU A 251 -8.40 -13.26 -26.27
C GLU A 251 -9.57 -14.09 -25.74
N ALA A 252 -9.40 -14.82 -24.64
CA ALA A 252 -10.46 -15.64 -24.04
C ALA A 252 -11.59 -14.81 -23.42
N GLY A 253 -11.38 -13.50 -23.22
CA GLY A 253 -12.40 -12.62 -22.64
C GLY A 253 -11.93 -11.17 -22.55
N SER A 254 -12.81 -10.32 -22.01
CA SER A 254 -12.56 -8.90 -21.78
C SER A 254 -12.71 -8.53 -20.30
N VAL A 255 -12.07 -7.44 -19.88
CA VAL A 255 -12.32 -6.80 -18.58
C VAL A 255 -13.27 -5.63 -18.80
N GLU A 256 -14.40 -5.68 -18.12
CA GLU A 256 -15.42 -4.65 -18.14
C GLU A 256 -15.67 -4.09 -16.75
N PHE A 257 -15.94 -2.80 -16.68
CA PHE A 257 -16.30 -2.09 -15.44
C PHE A 257 -17.78 -1.74 -15.52
N HIS A 258 -18.54 -2.19 -14.54
CA HIS A 258 -19.96 -1.86 -14.40
C HIS A 258 -20.14 -0.84 -13.27
N VAL A 259 -21.07 0.10 -13.49
CA VAL A 259 -21.46 1.15 -12.53
C VAL A 259 -22.84 0.81 -11.99
#